data_56a3c9df61f82e2cbca10f78c74af7d6
#
_entry.id   56a3c9df61f82e2cbca10f78c74af7d6
#
_cell.length_a   1.000
_cell.length_b   1.000
_cell.length_c   1.000
_cell.angle_alpha   90.00
_cell.angle_beta   90.00
_cell.angle_gamma   90.00
#
_symmetry.space_group_name_H-M   'P 1'
#
loop_
_entity.id
_entity.type
_entity.pdbx_description
1 polymer ?
#
loop_
_entity_poly.entity_id
_entity_poly.type
_entity_poly.pdbx_seq_one_letter_code
_entity_poly.pdbx_strand_id
1 'polypeptide(L)'
;NGKLNGSAVRVPLLNASLTDAVFELNTSTTVSEVNGLFENAAETYLKDILGYESRALVSSDFVNDPRSCIIDGQSTIVVDGTHLKVYAWYDNEWAYVSRLVDIVCMVKLSLDAD
;
A
#
# COMPACT_ATOMS: atom_id res chain seq x y z
N ASN A 1 8.69 -13.85 -14.09
CA ASN A 1 9.97 -14.31 -13.62
C ASN A 1 11.07 -13.34 -14.10
N GLY A 2 11.99 -12.91 -13.21
CA GLY A 2 13.11 -12.03 -13.55
C GLY A 2 12.77 -10.54 -13.73
N LYS A 3 11.57 -10.10 -13.41
CA LYS A 3 11.14 -8.70 -13.55
C LYS A 3 11.11 -7.92 -12.24
N LEU A 4 11.26 -8.60 -11.11
CA LEU A 4 11.23 -7.97 -9.78
C LEU A 4 12.62 -8.01 -9.16
N ASN A 5 13.07 -6.87 -8.66
CA ASN A 5 14.25 -6.75 -7.81
C ASN A 5 13.94 -5.75 -6.70
N GLY A 6 14.70 -5.78 -5.63
CA GLY A 6 14.50 -4.86 -4.51
C GLY A 6 15.63 -4.92 -3.50
N SER A 7 15.64 -3.90 -2.67
CA SER A 7 16.55 -3.78 -1.53
C SER A 7 15.80 -3.25 -0.32
N ALA A 8 16.31 -3.51 0.87
CA ALA A 8 15.78 -2.96 2.11
C ALA A 8 16.76 -1.97 2.73
N VAL A 9 16.24 -0.84 3.20
CA VAL A 9 17.00 0.16 3.93
C VAL A 9 16.48 0.21 5.38
N ARG A 10 17.37 0.01 6.33
CA ARG A 10 17.04 0.13 7.76
C ARG A 10 17.38 1.53 8.25
N VAL A 11 16.41 2.16 8.91
CA VAL A 11 16.51 3.49 9.49
C VAL A 11 16.22 3.46 11.00
N PRO A 12 16.68 4.42 11.80
CA PRO A 12 16.46 4.43 13.25
C PRO A 12 15.05 4.92 13.61
N LEU A 13 14.04 4.20 13.16
CA LEU A 13 12.64 4.38 13.50
C LEU A 13 12.13 3.17 14.29
N LEU A 14 11.31 3.41 15.31
CA LEU A 14 10.76 2.36 16.16
C LEU A 14 9.71 1.54 15.42
N ASN A 15 8.82 2.21 14.69
CA ASN A 15 7.73 1.59 13.94
C ASN A 15 7.35 2.46 12.74
N ALA A 16 6.57 1.92 11.84
CA ALA A 16 6.21 2.36 10.50
C ALA A 16 7.32 2.15 9.46
N SER A 17 6.89 1.78 8.29
CA SER A 17 7.76 1.49 7.15
C SER A 17 7.19 2.08 5.86
N LEU A 18 8.06 2.27 4.89
CA LEU A 18 7.73 2.77 3.57
C LEU A 18 8.16 1.77 2.50
N THR A 19 7.24 1.39 1.65
CA THR A 19 7.57 0.75 0.38
C THR A 19 7.72 1.82 -0.70
N ASP A 20 8.90 1.92 -1.28
CA ASP A 20 9.21 2.72 -2.46
C ASP A 20 9.16 1.78 -3.67
N ALA A 21 8.10 1.86 -4.45
CA ALA A 21 7.87 0.97 -5.58
C ALA A 21 8.00 1.74 -6.90
N VAL A 22 8.84 1.21 -7.79
CA VAL A 22 9.07 1.76 -9.14
C VAL A 22 8.63 0.74 -10.16
N PHE A 23 7.86 1.19 -11.14
CA PHE A 23 7.31 0.36 -12.21
C PHE A 23 7.63 0.93 -13.58
N GLU A 24 7.97 0.06 -14.52
CA GLU A 24 7.91 0.33 -15.94
C GLU A 24 6.56 -0.19 -16.46
N LEU A 25 5.72 0.71 -16.92
CA LEU A 25 4.37 0.39 -17.39
C LEU A 25 4.36 0.09 -18.89
N ASN A 26 3.45 -0.77 -19.34
CA ASN A 26 3.25 -1.08 -20.74
C ASN A 26 2.48 0.00 -21.51
N THR A 27 1.74 0.84 -20.79
CA THR A 27 0.90 1.91 -21.33
C THR A 27 1.16 3.22 -20.60
N SER A 28 1.07 4.31 -21.32
CA SER A 28 1.24 5.63 -20.75
C SER A 28 0.09 5.97 -19.80
N THR A 29 0.42 6.66 -18.71
CA THR A 29 -0.52 7.11 -17.69
C THR A 29 -0.11 8.48 -17.14
N THR A 30 -0.93 9.02 -16.24
CA THR A 30 -0.70 10.27 -15.53
C THR A 30 -0.80 10.06 -14.02
N VAL A 31 -0.22 10.97 -13.22
CA VAL A 31 -0.35 10.96 -11.75
C VAL A 31 -1.82 10.96 -11.33
N SER A 32 -2.66 11.75 -11.98
CA SER A 32 -4.09 11.83 -11.66
C SER A 32 -4.82 10.51 -11.90
N GLU A 33 -4.54 9.83 -13.00
CA GLU A 33 -5.14 8.52 -13.30
C GLU A 33 -4.72 7.48 -12.28
N VAL A 34 -3.43 7.40 -11.95
CA VAL A 34 -2.90 6.45 -10.97
C VAL A 34 -3.50 6.70 -9.59
N ASN A 35 -3.51 7.94 -9.14
CA ASN A 35 -4.08 8.30 -7.84
C ASN A 35 -5.58 8.00 -7.78
N GLY A 36 -6.33 8.30 -8.85
CA GLY A 36 -7.76 7.97 -8.92
C GLY A 36 -8.04 6.46 -8.88
N LEU A 37 -7.18 5.64 -9.47
CA LEU A 37 -7.28 4.17 -9.36
C LEU A 37 -7.05 3.68 -7.92
N PHE A 38 -6.05 4.22 -7.22
CA PHE A 38 -5.80 3.85 -5.83
C PHE A 38 -6.91 4.32 -4.89
N GLU A 39 -7.39 5.56 -5.04
CA GLU A 39 -8.50 6.10 -4.26
C GLU A 39 -9.77 5.26 -4.45
N ASN A 40 -10.14 4.97 -5.69
CA ASN A 40 -11.28 4.10 -5.98
C ASN A 40 -11.09 2.69 -5.40
N ALA A 41 -9.92 2.09 -5.49
CA ALA A 41 -9.66 0.77 -4.92
C ALA A 41 -9.80 0.79 -3.38
N ALA A 42 -9.29 1.83 -2.72
CA ALA A 42 -9.38 2.01 -1.28
C ALA A 42 -10.82 2.20 -0.78
N GLU A 43 -11.68 2.82 -1.59
CA GLU A 43 -13.09 3.03 -1.26
C GLU A 43 -13.99 1.83 -1.59
N THR A 44 -13.53 0.91 -2.44
CA THR A 44 -14.35 -0.19 -2.95
C THR A 44 -13.81 -1.56 -2.55
N TYR A 45 -13.16 -2.28 -3.46
CA TYR A 45 -12.79 -3.70 -3.30
C TYR A 45 -11.59 -3.95 -2.39
N LEU A 46 -10.80 -2.93 -2.07
CA LEU A 46 -9.72 -2.99 -1.07
C LEU A 46 -10.03 -2.15 0.18
N LYS A 47 -11.30 -1.84 0.40
CA LYS A 47 -11.71 -1.10 1.60
C LYS A 47 -11.20 -1.79 2.85
N ASP A 48 -10.69 -1.00 3.79
CA ASP A 48 -10.06 -1.44 5.06
C ASP A 48 -8.74 -2.23 4.91
N ILE A 49 -8.29 -2.48 3.66
CA ILE A 49 -7.02 -3.13 3.33
C ILE A 49 -6.02 -2.13 2.75
N LEU A 50 -6.47 -1.32 1.79
CA LEU A 50 -5.72 -0.24 1.18
C LEU A 50 -6.21 1.10 1.72
N GLY A 51 -5.30 2.03 1.96
CA GLY A 51 -5.59 3.44 2.19
C GLY A 51 -5.06 4.32 1.06
N TYR A 52 -5.66 5.46 0.88
CA TYR A 52 -5.15 6.55 0.06
C TYR A 52 -5.12 7.82 0.90
N GLU A 53 -4.00 8.54 0.90
CA GLU A 53 -3.80 9.76 1.67
C GLU A 53 -3.36 10.89 0.74
N SER A 54 -4.11 11.96 0.75
CA SER A 54 -3.85 13.15 -0.07
C SER A 54 -3.11 14.27 0.66
N ARG A 55 -2.92 14.13 1.98
CA ARG A 55 -2.19 15.11 2.80
C ARG A 55 -0.71 14.73 2.89
N ALA A 56 0.14 15.71 3.10
CA ALA A 56 1.57 15.49 3.35
C ALA A 56 1.75 15.05 4.82
N LEU A 57 1.73 13.73 5.06
CA LEU A 57 1.93 13.11 6.36
C LEU A 57 3.33 12.48 6.45
N VAL A 58 3.73 12.10 7.66
CA VAL A 58 5.01 11.45 7.94
C VAL A 58 4.81 10.09 8.60
N SER A 59 5.87 9.31 8.71
CA SER A 59 5.84 7.93 9.22
C SER A 59 5.07 7.74 10.53
N SER A 60 5.19 8.67 11.49
CA SER A 60 4.51 8.60 12.79
C SER A 60 2.99 8.66 12.69
N ASP A 61 2.45 9.25 11.63
CA ASP A 61 1.01 9.39 11.43
C ASP A 61 0.35 8.07 11.00
N PHE A 62 1.15 7.11 10.54
CA PHE A 62 0.69 5.79 10.09
C PHE A 62 0.87 4.68 11.12
N VAL A 63 1.39 5.01 12.30
CA VAL A 63 1.51 4.06 13.42
C VAL A 63 0.13 3.67 13.93
N ASN A 64 -0.09 2.38 14.16
CA ASN A 64 -1.35 1.74 14.52
C ASN A 64 -2.45 1.77 13.44
N ASP A 65 -2.10 2.07 12.19
CA ASP A 65 -3.04 1.92 11.09
C ASP A 65 -3.21 0.42 10.74
N PRO A 66 -4.43 -0.13 10.78
CA PRO A 66 -4.66 -1.56 10.52
C PRO A 66 -4.61 -1.92 9.04
N ARG A 67 -4.61 -0.95 8.13
CA ARG A 67 -4.57 -1.20 6.69
C ARG A 67 -3.20 -1.72 6.26
N SER A 68 -3.18 -2.59 5.27
CA SER A 68 -1.96 -3.24 4.79
C SER A 68 -0.98 -2.27 4.14
N CYS A 69 -1.48 -1.21 3.50
CA CYS A 69 -0.68 -0.08 3.06
C CYS A 69 -1.55 1.16 2.82
N ILE A 70 -0.93 2.32 2.90
CA ILE A 70 -1.55 3.61 2.62
C ILE A 70 -0.72 4.31 1.53
N ILE A 71 -1.32 4.53 0.37
CA ILE A 71 -0.69 5.22 -0.75
C ILE A 71 -0.53 6.70 -0.39
N ASP A 72 0.69 7.21 -0.53
CA ASP A 72 0.99 8.63 -0.44
C ASP A 72 0.72 9.29 -1.81
N GLY A 73 -0.46 9.85 -1.96
CA GLY A 73 -0.92 10.41 -3.22
C GLY A 73 -0.10 11.63 -3.68
N GLN A 74 0.50 12.39 -2.75
CA GLN A 74 1.35 13.53 -3.10
C GLN A 74 2.73 13.11 -3.59
N SER A 75 3.19 11.93 -3.22
CA SER A 75 4.49 11.38 -3.61
C SER A 75 4.43 10.49 -4.85
N THR A 76 3.27 10.33 -5.48
CA THR A 76 3.14 9.61 -6.75
C THR A 76 3.83 10.40 -7.88
N ILE A 77 4.72 9.73 -8.60
CA ILE A 77 5.49 10.35 -9.70
C ILE A 77 5.31 9.52 -10.97
N VAL A 78 5.05 10.18 -12.08
CA VAL A 78 5.08 9.59 -13.41
C VAL A 78 6.08 10.35 -14.26
N VAL A 79 7.07 9.66 -14.82
CA VAL A 79 8.07 10.23 -15.72
C VAL A 79 7.91 9.59 -17.08
N ASP A 80 7.92 10.41 -18.13
CA ASP A 80 7.80 9.98 -19.54
C ASP A 80 6.59 9.06 -19.82
N GLY A 81 5.55 9.23 -19.01
CA GLY A 81 4.28 8.50 -19.12
C GLY A 81 4.31 7.04 -18.65
N THR A 82 5.45 6.39 -18.61
CA THR A 82 5.55 4.94 -18.31
C THR A 82 6.34 4.59 -17.05
N HIS A 83 7.22 5.47 -16.58
CA HIS A 83 7.95 5.26 -15.33
C HIS A 83 7.10 5.76 -14.17
N LEU A 84 6.49 4.82 -13.44
CA LEU A 84 5.67 5.11 -12.27
C LEU A 84 6.45 4.84 -10.98
N LYS A 85 6.42 5.81 -10.07
CA LYS A 85 6.91 5.65 -8.69
C LYS A 85 5.77 5.90 -7.72
N VAL A 86 5.61 5.00 -6.74
CA VAL A 86 4.57 5.05 -5.71
C VAL A 86 5.20 4.83 -4.35
N TYR A 87 4.79 5.61 -3.38
CA TYR A 87 5.08 5.39 -1.98
C TYR A 87 3.87 4.78 -1.27
N ALA A 88 4.11 3.75 -0.49
CA ALA A 88 3.10 3.09 0.32
C ALA A 88 3.60 2.95 1.77
N TRP A 89 2.96 3.66 2.68
CA TRP A 89 3.22 3.60 4.11
C TRP A 89 2.50 2.41 4.75
N TYR A 90 3.06 1.83 5.78
CA TYR A 90 2.42 0.79 6.57
C TYR A 90 3.01 0.68 7.97
N ASP A 91 2.19 0.27 8.92
CA ASP A 91 2.65 -0.19 10.21
C ASP A 91 3.10 -1.65 10.07
N ASN A 92 4.39 -1.90 10.24
CA ASN A 92 4.97 -3.24 10.03
C ASN A 92 4.55 -4.28 11.08
N GLU A 93 3.94 -3.87 12.18
CA GLU A 93 3.42 -4.75 13.23
C GLU A 93 1.90 -4.87 13.14
N TRP A 94 1.19 -3.76 13.24
CA TRP A 94 -0.26 -3.73 13.35
C TRP A 94 -1.00 -4.17 12.09
N ALA A 95 -0.55 -3.75 10.94
CA ALA A 95 -1.17 -4.10 9.67
C ALA A 95 -1.10 -5.61 9.38
N TYR A 96 0.05 -6.24 9.63
CA TYR A 96 0.21 -7.68 9.44
C TYR A 96 -0.67 -8.50 10.40
N VAL A 97 -0.71 -8.13 11.68
CA VAL A 97 -1.55 -8.80 12.68
C VAL A 97 -3.04 -8.68 12.32
N SER A 98 -3.47 -7.51 11.83
CA SER A 98 -4.84 -7.31 11.36
C SER A 98 -5.19 -8.27 10.22
N ARG A 99 -4.32 -8.41 9.22
CA ARG A 99 -4.52 -9.39 8.12
C ARG A 99 -4.51 -10.83 8.60
N LEU A 100 -3.71 -11.16 9.58
CA LEU A 100 -3.70 -12.51 10.16
C LEU A 100 -5.05 -12.83 10.83
N VAL A 101 -5.62 -11.90 11.57
CA VAL A 101 -6.96 -12.04 12.16
C VAL A 101 -8.02 -12.22 11.09
N ASP A 102 -7.99 -11.44 10.02
CA ASP A 102 -8.93 -11.58 8.91
C ASP A 102 -8.88 -12.99 8.29
N ILE A 103 -7.68 -13.52 8.06
CA ILE A 103 -7.50 -14.87 7.53
C ILE A 103 -8.06 -15.92 8.48
N VAL A 104 -7.82 -15.81 9.79
CA VAL A 104 -8.39 -16.71 10.79
C VAL A 104 -9.92 -16.69 10.76
N CYS A 105 -10.52 -15.50 10.65
CA CYS A 105 -11.98 -15.36 10.53
C CYS A 105 -12.50 -16.01 9.23
N MET A 106 -11.80 -15.85 8.11
CA MET A 106 -12.19 -16.47 6.84
C MET A 106 -12.13 -17.99 6.90
N VAL A 107 -11.07 -18.54 7.49
CA VAL A 107 -10.93 -20.01 7.69
C VAL A 107 -12.06 -20.54 8.57
N LYS A 108 -12.37 -19.84 9.67
CA LYS A 108 -13.49 -20.24 10.54
C LYS A 108 -14.81 -20.28 9.76
N LEU A 109 -15.13 -19.23 9.03
CA LEU A 109 -16.37 -19.19 8.23
C LEU A 109 -16.43 -20.31 7.19
N SER A 110 -15.31 -20.68 6.61
CA SER A 110 -15.23 -21.81 5.67
C SER A 110 -15.50 -23.16 6.33
N LEU A 111 -15.03 -23.34 7.57
CA LEU A 111 -15.26 -24.58 8.34
C LEU A 111 -16.69 -24.69 8.88
N ASP A 112 -17.35 -23.56 9.17
CA ASP A 112 -18.73 -23.52 9.65
C ASP A 112 -19.76 -23.70 8.51
N ALA A 113 -19.33 -23.66 7.25
CA ALA A 113 -20.16 -23.81 6.06
C ALA A 113 -20.27 -25.25 5.52
N ASP A 114 -19.46 -26.18 6.03
CA ASP A 114 -19.49 -27.64 5.76
C ASP A 114 -20.31 -28.38 6.84
#